data_f5f3411690c0d5115c9de6388ab151b5
#
_entry.id   f5f3411690c0d5115c9de6388ab151b5
#
_cell.length_a   1.000
_cell.length_b   1.000
_cell.length_c   1.000
_cell.angle_alpha   90.00
_cell.angle_beta   90.00
_cell.angle_gamma   90.00
#
_symmetry.space_group_name_H-M   'P 1'
#
loop_
_entity.id
_entity.type
_entity.pdbx_description
1 polymer ?
#
loop_
_entity_poly.entity_id
_entity_poly.type
_entity_poly.pdbx_seq_one_letter_code
_entity_poly.pdbx_strand_id
1 'polypeptide(L)'
;MSMQDTASSGVALWRLVADGIERGIADGRFAAGDKLPGEMEIAETYRVNRHTVRRALAALAERGIVRAERGSGTYVEAQRLAYPLRSRTRFSEIVGADGREPHGRLIEASEDVATRELARELGLKAGAPLVRIEAIRLADRTPICVSTTWLSAELFPGAGNVFAATRSMTKLLEHYGVRDYSRGATRITAGIVDATDAARLDLPLGRPILVVDATDHDLAGKPLVTKHSRFAAERVEFLVES
;
A
#
# COMPACT_ATOMS: atom_id res chain seq x y z
N MET A 1 -27.27 -45.65 5.26
CA MET A 1 -26.26 -44.57 5.17
C MET A 1 -26.97 -43.37 4.57
N SER A 2 -27.25 -42.35 5.38
CA SER A 2 -28.22 -41.29 5.11
C SER A 2 -27.62 -40.19 4.21
N MET A 3 -28.46 -39.63 3.30
CA MET A 3 -28.11 -38.48 2.45
C MET A 3 -27.67 -37.22 3.23
N GLN A 4 -27.84 -37.19 4.54
CA GLN A 4 -27.40 -36.09 5.40
C GLN A 4 -25.90 -36.10 5.73
N ASP A 5 -25.22 -37.25 5.73
CA ASP A 5 -23.77 -37.34 5.99
C ASP A 5 -22.90 -36.83 4.84
N THR A 6 -23.40 -36.98 3.59
CA THR A 6 -22.67 -36.46 2.40
C THR A 6 -22.75 -34.94 2.28
N ALA A 7 -23.83 -34.31 2.74
CA ALA A 7 -23.97 -32.86 2.70
C ALA A 7 -23.07 -32.15 3.76
N SER A 8 -22.95 -32.74 4.94
CA SER A 8 -22.09 -32.22 6.01
C SER A 8 -20.60 -32.33 5.67
N SER A 9 -20.18 -33.45 5.06
CA SER A 9 -18.81 -33.66 4.56
C SER A 9 -18.43 -32.68 3.44
N GLY A 10 -19.36 -32.41 2.52
CA GLY A 10 -19.14 -31.47 1.42
C GLY A 10 -19.02 -30.01 1.87
N VAL A 11 -19.70 -29.63 2.95
CA VAL A 11 -19.57 -28.27 3.55
C VAL A 11 -18.22 -28.08 4.21
N ALA A 12 -17.65 -29.09 4.83
CA ALA A 12 -16.32 -29.03 5.44
C ALA A 12 -15.20 -28.98 4.40
N LEU A 13 -15.32 -29.73 3.30
CA LEU A 13 -14.26 -29.85 2.29
C LEU A 13 -14.05 -28.57 1.45
N TRP A 14 -15.09 -27.87 1.04
CA TRP A 14 -14.89 -26.64 0.28
C TRP A 14 -14.29 -25.51 1.15
N ARG A 15 -14.63 -25.48 2.45
CA ARG A 15 -13.99 -24.55 3.40
C ARG A 15 -12.50 -24.86 3.57
N LEU A 16 -12.14 -26.12 3.71
CA LEU A 16 -10.75 -26.54 3.80
C LEU A 16 -9.93 -26.11 2.57
N VAL A 17 -10.51 -26.21 1.37
CA VAL A 17 -9.89 -25.71 0.13
C VAL A 17 -9.77 -24.18 0.17
N ALA A 18 -10.83 -23.47 0.53
CA ALA A 18 -10.81 -22.01 0.62
C ALA A 18 -9.77 -21.52 1.63
N ASP A 19 -9.77 -22.06 2.84
CA ASP A 19 -8.81 -21.70 3.91
C ASP A 19 -7.36 -22.04 3.51
N GLY A 20 -7.17 -23.12 2.73
CA GLY A 20 -5.86 -23.50 2.22
C GLY A 20 -5.33 -22.53 1.16
N ILE A 21 -6.20 -22.02 0.29
CA ILE A 21 -5.86 -20.99 -0.69
C ILE A 21 -5.59 -19.66 0.03
N GLU A 22 -6.43 -19.25 0.98
CA GLU A 22 -6.22 -18.03 1.76
C GLU A 22 -4.89 -18.04 2.51
N ARG A 23 -4.55 -19.16 3.16
CA ARG A 23 -3.23 -19.32 3.79
C ARG A 23 -2.10 -19.22 2.77
N GLY A 24 -2.25 -19.82 1.58
CA GLY A 24 -1.27 -19.70 0.51
C GLY A 24 -1.06 -18.26 0.02
N ILE A 25 -2.12 -17.44 0.06
CA ILE A 25 -2.04 -16.00 -0.23
C ILE A 25 -1.35 -15.26 0.94
N ALA A 26 -1.76 -15.52 2.17
CA ALA A 26 -1.17 -14.90 3.36
C ALA A 26 0.33 -15.23 3.52
N ASP A 27 0.73 -16.46 3.20
CA ASP A 27 2.12 -16.92 3.24
C ASP A 27 2.96 -16.45 2.03
N GLY A 28 2.35 -15.72 1.08
CA GLY A 28 3.02 -15.21 -0.13
C GLY A 28 3.28 -16.27 -1.20
N ARG A 29 2.68 -17.45 -1.11
CA ARG A 29 2.74 -18.51 -2.16
C ARG A 29 2.01 -18.08 -3.41
N PHE A 30 0.94 -17.32 -3.24
CA PHE A 30 0.16 -16.67 -4.30
C PHE A 30 0.15 -15.18 -4.03
N ALA A 31 0.87 -14.41 -4.83
CA ALA A 31 0.89 -12.96 -4.71
C ALA A 31 -0.38 -12.33 -5.32
N ALA A 32 -0.67 -11.10 -4.94
CA ALA A 32 -1.74 -10.32 -5.54
C ALA A 32 -1.52 -10.19 -7.06
N GLY A 33 -2.54 -10.52 -7.85
CA GLY A 33 -2.49 -10.57 -9.31
C GLY A 33 -2.04 -11.91 -9.89
N ASP A 34 -1.54 -12.85 -9.06
CA ASP A 34 -1.16 -14.17 -9.54
C ASP A 34 -2.37 -14.96 -10.00
N LYS A 35 -2.16 -15.75 -11.03
CA LYS A 35 -3.11 -16.75 -11.46
C LYS A 35 -3.01 -17.97 -10.54
N LEU A 36 -4.14 -18.35 -9.92
CA LEU A 36 -4.21 -19.58 -9.15
C LEU A 36 -4.07 -20.80 -10.06
N PRO A 37 -3.59 -21.94 -9.51
CA PRO A 37 -3.61 -23.23 -10.21
C PRO A 37 -5.00 -23.53 -10.74
N GLY A 38 -5.08 -24.32 -11.82
CA GLY A 38 -6.35 -24.68 -12.43
C GLY A 38 -7.27 -25.49 -11.49
N GLU A 39 -8.60 -25.42 -11.71
CA GLU A 39 -9.57 -26.17 -10.87
C GLU A 39 -9.22 -27.65 -10.71
N MET A 40 -8.66 -28.28 -11.75
CA MET A 40 -8.27 -29.71 -11.72
C MET A 40 -7.03 -29.92 -10.81
N GLU A 41 -6.04 -29.06 -10.94
CA GLU A 41 -4.81 -29.10 -10.14
C GLU A 41 -5.09 -28.87 -8.66
N ILE A 42 -5.97 -27.91 -8.35
CA ILE A 42 -6.45 -27.70 -6.97
C ILE A 42 -7.22 -28.94 -6.48
N ALA A 43 -8.08 -29.53 -7.31
CA ALA A 43 -8.84 -30.73 -6.95
C ALA A 43 -7.91 -31.92 -6.61
N GLU A 44 -6.85 -32.11 -7.37
CA GLU A 44 -5.82 -33.12 -7.12
C GLU A 44 -5.04 -32.84 -5.83
N THR A 45 -4.59 -31.59 -5.64
CA THR A 45 -3.84 -31.16 -4.46
C THR A 45 -4.60 -31.41 -3.15
N TYR A 46 -5.88 -31.08 -3.14
CA TYR A 46 -6.74 -31.22 -1.94
C TYR A 46 -7.52 -32.55 -1.90
N ARG A 47 -7.36 -33.42 -2.90
CA ARG A 47 -8.07 -34.70 -3.05
C ARG A 47 -9.59 -34.55 -2.94
N VAL A 48 -10.13 -33.56 -3.62
CA VAL A 48 -11.57 -33.26 -3.67
C VAL A 48 -12.08 -33.27 -5.10
N ASN A 49 -13.39 -33.30 -5.30
CA ASN A 49 -13.95 -33.17 -6.64
C ASN A 49 -13.94 -31.70 -7.12
N ARG A 50 -14.00 -31.50 -8.43
CA ARG A 50 -13.99 -30.18 -9.09
C ARG A 50 -15.13 -29.25 -8.61
N HIS A 51 -16.30 -29.81 -8.28
CA HIS A 51 -17.43 -29.01 -7.77
C HIS A 51 -17.12 -28.39 -6.39
N THR A 52 -16.39 -29.11 -5.54
CA THR A 52 -15.92 -28.62 -4.25
C THR A 52 -14.96 -27.44 -4.43
N VAL A 53 -14.02 -27.54 -5.40
CA VAL A 53 -13.09 -26.45 -5.74
C VAL A 53 -13.84 -25.23 -6.26
N ARG A 54 -14.79 -25.42 -7.20
CA ARG A 54 -15.58 -24.30 -7.74
C ARG A 54 -16.37 -23.57 -6.65
N ARG A 55 -16.94 -24.32 -5.70
CA ARG A 55 -17.63 -23.72 -4.54
C ARG A 55 -16.67 -22.93 -3.64
N ALA A 56 -15.46 -23.44 -3.41
CA ALA A 56 -14.43 -22.75 -2.65
C ALA A 56 -14.01 -21.45 -3.35
N LEU A 57 -13.71 -21.51 -4.66
CA LEU A 57 -13.33 -20.33 -5.45
C LEU A 57 -14.48 -19.31 -5.54
N ALA A 58 -15.72 -19.75 -5.65
CA ALA A 58 -16.88 -18.85 -5.64
C ALA A 58 -17.01 -18.12 -4.28
N ALA A 59 -16.86 -18.83 -3.16
CA ALA A 59 -16.89 -18.23 -1.85
C ALA A 59 -15.73 -17.23 -1.61
N LEU A 60 -14.54 -17.53 -2.15
CA LEU A 60 -13.41 -16.59 -2.12
C LEU A 60 -13.67 -15.36 -3.00
N ALA A 61 -14.33 -15.55 -4.15
CA ALA A 61 -14.69 -14.45 -5.05
C ALA A 61 -15.77 -13.53 -4.44
N GLU A 62 -16.78 -14.09 -3.76
CA GLU A 62 -17.78 -13.32 -3.00
C GLU A 62 -17.15 -12.45 -1.90
N ARG A 63 -16.03 -12.91 -1.34
CA ARG A 63 -15.24 -12.16 -0.33
C ARG A 63 -14.20 -11.23 -0.96
N GLY A 64 -14.12 -11.15 -2.29
CA GLY A 64 -13.15 -10.31 -3.00
C GLY A 64 -11.70 -10.75 -2.85
N ILE A 65 -11.44 -12.01 -2.46
CA ILE A 65 -10.09 -12.56 -2.28
C ILE A 65 -9.51 -13.02 -3.62
N VAL A 66 -10.38 -13.49 -4.51
CA VAL A 66 -10.01 -13.89 -5.87
C VAL A 66 -11.03 -13.33 -6.86
N ARG A 67 -10.64 -13.20 -8.13
CA ARG A 67 -11.54 -12.89 -9.24
C ARG A 67 -11.44 -13.93 -10.35
N ALA A 68 -12.58 -14.34 -10.87
CA ALA A 68 -12.62 -15.24 -12.01
C ALA A 68 -12.61 -14.43 -13.32
N GLU A 69 -11.67 -14.72 -14.21
CA GLU A 69 -11.64 -14.20 -15.58
C GLU A 69 -12.10 -15.27 -16.56
N ARG A 70 -13.17 -14.97 -17.30
CA ARG A 70 -13.76 -15.93 -18.23
C ARG A 70 -12.76 -16.37 -19.30
N GLY A 71 -12.50 -17.67 -19.37
CA GLY A 71 -11.54 -18.24 -20.32
C GLY A 71 -10.05 -18.10 -19.92
N SER A 72 -9.73 -17.28 -18.93
CA SER A 72 -8.37 -17.04 -18.48
C SER A 72 -8.02 -17.79 -17.18
N GLY A 73 -8.94 -17.87 -16.22
CA GLY A 73 -8.76 -18.58 -14.96
C GLY A 73 -9.19 -17.76 -13.75
N THR A 74 -8.70 -18.15 -12.57
CA THR A 74 -8.95 -17.43 -11.31
C THR A 74 -7.66 -16.76 -10.86
N TYR A 75 -7.74 -15.50 -10.46
CA TYR A 75 -6.61 -14.67 -10.04
C TYR A 75 -6.80 -14.21 -8.60
N VAL A 76 -5.72 -14.10 -7.87
CA VAL A 76 -5.72 -13.49 -6.53
C VAL A 76 -6.09 -12.02 -6.67
N GLU A 77 -7.16 -11.60 -5.99
CA GLU A 77 -7.52 -10.19 -5.95
C GLU A 77 -6.59 -9.46 -4.98
N ALA A 78 -6.07 -8.34 -5.41
CA ALA A 78 -5.34 -7.46 -4.52
C ALA A 78 -6.35 -6.82 -3.56
N GLN A 79 -6.36 -7.22 -2.29
CA GLN A 79 -7.04 -6.41 -1.27
C GLN A 79 -6.35 -5.05 -1.25
N ARG A 80 -7.05 -4.05 -1.78
CA ARG A 80 -6.56 -2.67 -1.75
C ARG A 80 -6.56 -2.20 -0.31
N LEU A 81 -5.45 -1.59 0.08
CA LEU A 81 -5.37 -0.89 1.33
C LEU A 81 -6.36 0.28 1.29
N ALA A 82 -7.38 0.23 2.13
CA ALA A 82 -8.30 1.35 2.30
C ALA A 82 -7.57 2.51 2.97
N TYR A 83 -7.36 3.61 2.23
CA TYR A 83 -6.55 4.75 2.66
C TYR A 83 -7.44 5.97 2.88
N PRO A 84 -7.97 6.18 4.11
CA PRO A 84 -8.81 7.32 4.40
C PRO A 84 -7.99 8.62 4.34
N LEU A 85 -8.47 9.58 3.55
CA LEU A 85 -7.89 10.92 3.46
C LEU A 85 -8.58 11.83 4.47
N ARG A 86 -8.01 11.88 5.67
CA ARG A 86 -8.46 12.75 6.77
C ARG A 86 -7.38 13.78 7.09
N SER A 87 -7.73 14.79 7.87
CA SER A 87 -6.77 15.81 8.36
C SER A 87 -5.57 15.20 9.11
N ARG A 88 -5.78 14.07 9.78
CA ARG A 88 -4.73 13.29 10.48
C ARG A 88 -4.53 11.92 9.83
N THR A 89 -4.04 11.92 8.60
CA THR A 89 -3.77 10.70 7.84
C THR A 89 -2.30 10.30 8.00
N ARG A 90 -2.02 9.22 8.72
CA ARG A 90 -0.68 8.66 8.91
C ARG A 90 -0.60 7.26 8.33
N PHE A 91 0.34 7.03 7.43
CA PHE A 91 0.53 5.74 6.76
C PHE A 91 0.64 4.57 7.75
N SER A 92 1.42 4.74 8.83
CA SER A 92 1.61 3.69 9.84
C SER A 92 0.33 3.32 10.58
N GLU A 93 -0.54 4.29 10.86
CA GLU A 93 -1.83 4.05 11.51
C GLU A 93 -2.80 3.33 10.58
N ILE A 94 -2.83 3.72 9.31
CA ILE A 94 -3.70 3.10 8.29
C ILE A 94 -3.33 1.64 8.07
N VAL A 95 -2.05 1.37 7.83
CA VAL A 95 -1.57 0.00 7.61
C VAL A 95 -1.77 -0.86 8.85
N GLY A 96 -1.53 -0.31 10.05
CA GLY A 96 -1.78 -1.00 11.31
C GLY A 96 -3.27 -1.28 11.57
N ALA A 97 -4.17 -0.36 11.20
CA ALA A 97 -5.61 -0.56 11.30
C ALA A 97 -6.13 -1.65 10.32
N ASP A 98 -5.45 -1.85 9.20
CA ASP A 98 -5.70 -2.94 8.25
C ASP A 98 -5.12 -4.29 8.72
N GLY A 99 -4.54 -4.34 9.92
CA GLY A 99 -3.94 -5.55 10.50
C GLY A 99 -2.58 -5.92 9.88
N ARG A 100 -1.96 -5.01 9.13
CA ARG A 100 -0.67 -5.19 8.44
C ARG A 100 0.43 -4.41 9.13
N GLU A 101 1.68 -4.82 8.92
CA GLU A 101 2.84 -4.17 9.50
C GLU A 101 3.38 -3.05 8.58
N PRO A 102 3.41 -1.76 9.07
CA PRO A 102 3.92 -0.66 8.27
C PRO A 102 5.45 -0.63 8.28
N HIS A 103 6.06 -0.62 7.09
CA HIS A 103 7.50 -0.47 6.93
C HIS A 103 7.86 0.71 6.03
N GLY A 104 9.01 1.32 6.29
CA GLY A 104 9.65 2.32 5.43
C GLY A 104 11.05 1.83 5.02
N ARG A 105 11.36 1.86 3.73
CA ARG A 105 12.70 1.61 3.20
C ARG A 105 13.22 2.88 2.56
N LEU A 106 14.29 3.44 3.13
CA LEU A 106 14.98 4.59 2.54
C LEU A 106 15.59 4.16 1.19
N ILE A 107 15.35 4.94 0.15
CA ILE A 107 16.03 4.84 -1.15
C ILE A 107 17.24 5.76 -1.12
N GLU A 108 16.98 7.04 -0.85
CA GLU A 108 17.98 8.09 -0.86
C GLU A 108 17.59 9.21 0.09
N ALA A 109 18.59 9.83 0.71
CA ALA A 109 18.47 11.11 1.37
C ALA A 109 19.56 12.03 0.85
N SER A 110 19.19 13.20 0.35
CA SER A 110 20.10 14.15 -0.27
C SER A 110 19.77 15.58 0.14
N GLU A 111 20.74 16.46 0.00
CA GLU A 111 20.50 17.90 0.05
C GLU A 111 19.87 18.36 -1.26
N ASP A 112 18.97 19.34 -1.16
CA ASP A 112 18.26 19.93 -2.28
C ASP A 112 18.06 21.44 -2.02
N VAL A 113 17.55 22.16 -3.00
CA VAL A 113 17.21 23.57 -2.86
C VAL A 113 15.77 23.83 -3.26
N ALA A 114 15.10 24.72 -2.55
CA ALA A 114 13.72 25.03 -2.80
C ALA A 114 13.53 25.69 -4.17
N THR A 115 12.87 24.98 -5.10
CA THR A 115 12.29 25.59 -6.29
C THR A 115 11.26 26.64 -5.89
N ARG A 116 10.79 27.47 -6.82
CA ARG A 116 9.72 28.44 -6.54
C ARG A 116 8.44 27.77 -6.02
N GLU A 117 8.14 26.58 -6.51
CA GLU A 117 6.96 25.80 -6.10
C GLU A 117 7.13 25.22 -4.69
N LEU A 118 8.22 24.50 -4.43
CA LEU A 118 8.54 23.97 -3.12
C LEU A 118 8.65 25.08 -2.05
N ALA A 119 9.24 26.22 -2.42
CA ALA A 119 9.34 27.37 -1.53
C ALA A 119 7.96 27.89 -1.11
N ARG A 120 7.02 28.01 -2.08
CA ARG A 120 5.64 28.41 -1.78
C ARG A 120 4.93 27.42 -0.89
N GLU A 121 5.06 26.11 -1.14
CA GLU A 121 4.42 25.05 -0.37
C GLU A 121 4.97 24.94 1.05
N LEU A 122 6.26 25.17 1.24
CA LEU A 122 6.93 25.10 2.54
C LEU A 122 7.01 26.45 3.27
N GLY A 123 6.49 27.55 2.68
CA GLY A 123 6.58 28.87 3.26
C GLY A 123 8.01 29.40 3.38
N LEU A 124 8.90 29.01 2.46
CA LEU A 124 10.32 29.34 2.44
C LEU A 124 10.63 30.34 1.29
N LYS A 125 11.87 30.81 1.25
CA LYS A 125 12.40 31.55 0.09
C LYS A 125 12.87 30.57 -0.98
N ALA A 126 12.74 30.94 -2.25
CA ALA A 126 13.35 30.18 -3.34
C ALA A 126 14.88 30.09 -3.13
N GLY A 127 15.44 28.90 -3.35
CA GLY A 127 16.85 28.61 -3.07
C GLY A 127 17.16 28.25 -1.61
N ALA A 128 16.17 28.24 -0.70
CA ALA A 128 16.40 27.78 0.67
C ALA A 128 16.86 26.32 0.69
N PRO A 129 17.79 25.94 1.60
CA PRO A 129 18.29 24.56 1.68
C PRO A 129 17.22 23.61 2.17
N LEU A 130 17.07 22.49 1.48
CA LEU A 130 16.14 21.41 1.79
C LEU A 130 16.86 20.08 2.03
N VAL A 131 16.22 19.20 2.79
CA VAL A 131 16.51 17.78 2.80
C VAL A 131 15.46 17.08 1.98
N ARG A 132 15.88 16.32 0.95
CA ARG A 132 15.05 15.46 0.12
C ARG A 132 15.18 14.03 0.60
N ILE A 133 14.09 13.39 0.93
CA ILE A 133 14.05 11.98 1.36
C ILE A 133 13.17 11.22 0.37
N GLU A 134 13.71 10.20 -0.25
CA GLU A 134 12.97 9.28 -1.11
C GLU A 134 12.90 7.91 -0.46
N ALA A 135 11.70 7.37 -0.30
CA ALA A 135 11.47 6.13 0.42
C ALA A 135 10.34 5.31 -0.18
N ILE A 136 10.44 3.99 -0.05
CA ILE A 136 9.33 3.07 -0.32
C ILE A 136 8.55 2.84 0.97
N ARG A 137 7.23 2.89 0.88
CA ARG A 137 6.29 2.53 1.94
C ARG A 137 5.71 1.17 1.64
N LEU A 138 5.83 0.26 2.61
CA LEU A 138 5.35 -1.11 2.49
C LEU A 138 4.29 -1.39 3.55
N ALA A 139 3.33 -2.23 3.18
CA ALA A 139 2.43 -2.90 4.11
C ALA A 139 2.84 -4.37 4.12
N ASP A 140 3.30 -4.87 5.26
CA ASP A 140 4.09 -6.09 5.38
C ASP A 140 5.32 -6.04 4.45
N ARG A 141 5.38 -6.91 3.45
CA ARG A 141 6.45 -6.95 2.46
C ARG A 141 6.06 -6.32 1.11
N THR A 142 4.79 -5.93 0.96
CA THR A 142 4.25 -5.41 -0.31
C THR A 142 4.50 -3.91 -0.43
N PRO A 143 5.20 -3.43 -1.48
CA PRO A 143 5.35 -2.00 -1.74
C PRO A 143 4.01 -1.37 -2.08
N ILE A 144 3.66 -0.30 -1.36
CA ILE A 144 2.39 0.43 -1.55
C ILE A 144 2.63 1.73 -2.30
N CYS A 145 3.66 2.50 -1.91
CA CYS A 145 4.02 3.72 -2.62
C CYS A 145 5.51 4.05 -2.54
N VAL A 146 5.98 4.80 -3.52
CA VAL A 146 7.24 5.55 -3.47
C VAL A 146 6.90 6.99 -3.09
N SER A 147 7.54 7.51 -2.05
CA SER A 147 7.31 8.87 -1.57
C SER A 147 8.59 9.69 -1.62
N THR A 148 8.55 10.83 -2.29
CA THR A 148 9.57 11.87 -2.21
C THR A 148 9.06 12.95 -1.26
N THR A 149 9.86 13.30 -0.26
CA THR A 149 9.49 14.24 0.80
C THR A 149 10.57 15.32 0.89
N TRP A 150 10.16 16.58 0.97
CA TRP A 150 11.06 17.72 1.17
C TRP A 150 10.75 18.41 2.52
N LEU A 151 11.81 18.71 3.23
CA LEU A 151 11.81 19.40 4.53
C LEU A 151 12.84 20.52 4.51
N SER A 152 12.60 21.58 5.28
CA SER A 152 13.61 22.61 5.50
C SER A 152 14.85 22.02 6.18
N ALA A 153 16.04 22.16 5.59
CA ALA A 153 17.28 21.69 6.22
C ALA A 153 17.62 22.48 7.50
N GLU A 154 17.16 23.71 7.60
CA GLU A 154 17.34 24.56 8.79
C GLU A 154 16.46 24.10 9.96
N LEU A 155 15.20 23.74 9.70
CA LEU A 155 14.27 23.28 10.74
C LEU A 155 14.51 21.80 11.12
N PHE A 156 15.02 21.00 10.20
CA PHE A 156 15.22 19.56 10.35
C PHE A 156 16.65 19.14 9.98
N PRO A 157 17.68 19.65 10.69
CA PRO A 157 19.08 19.37 10.36
C PRO A 157 19.39 17.87 10.50
N GLY A 158 19.93 17.25 9.45
CA GLY A 158 20.24 15.82 9.46
C GLY A 158 19.01 14.88 9.35
N ALA A 159 17.87 15.37 8.90
CA ALA A 159 16.62 14.59 8.78
C ALA A 159 16.80 13.28 8.00
N GLY A 160 17.69 13.22 7.00
CA GLY A 160 17.98 11.99 6.27
C GLY A 160 18.50 10.87 7.18
N ASN A 161 19.42 11.17 8.11
CA ASN A 161 19.96 10.21 9.06
C ASN A 161 18.89 9.75 10.06
N VAL A 162 18.08 10.69 10.56
CA VAL A 162 16.96 10.38 11.46
C VAL A 162 15.94 9.47 10.77
N PHE A 163 15.63 9.74 9.51
CA PHE A 163 14.72 8.86 8.73
C PHE A 163 15.35 7.49 8.49
N ALA A 164 16.63 7.41 8.16
CA ALA A 164 17.33 6.14 7.97
C ALA A 164 17.23 5.22 9.21
N ALA A 165 17.36 5.82 10.40
CA ALA A 165 17.26 5.12 11.68
C ALA A 165 15.81 4.73 12.04
N THR A 166 14.86 5.67 11.88
CA THR A 166 13.48 5.49 12.34
C THR A 166 12.56 4.82 11.31
N ARG A 167 12.87 4.96 10.01
CA ARG A 167 12.08 4.50 8.86
C ARG A 167 10.63 5.00 8.86
N SER A 168 10.36 6.07 9.59
CA SER A 168 9.03 6.64 9.79
C SER A 168 9.09 8.16 9.79
N MET A 169 8.27 8.80 8.95
CA MET A 169 8.15 10.26 8.92
C MET A 169 7.56 10.80 10.23
N THR A 170 6.61 10.10 10.82
CA THR A 170 6.04 10.46 12.13
C THR A 170 7.12 10.49 13.20
N LYS A 171 7.93 9.43 13.33
CA LYS A 171 9.05 9.37 14.30
C LYS A 171 10.14 10.40 14.01
N LEU A 172 10.38 10.70 12.71
CA LEU A 172 11.29 11.78 12.33
C LEU A 172 10.77 13.12 12.87
N LEU A 173 9.52 13.46 12.64
CA LEU A 173 8.93 14.72 13.10
C LEU A 173 8.91 14.78 14.64
N GLU A 174 8.59 13.68 15.32
CA GLU A 174 8.66 13.57 16.78
C GLU A 174 10.06 13.84 17.33
N HIS A 175 11.12 13.38 16.64
CA HIS A 175 12.51 13.64 17.00
C HIS A 175 12.83 15.15 17.09
N TYR A 176 12.20 15.95 16.22
CA TYR A 176 12.31 17.41 16.21
C TYR A 176 11.22 18.11 17.03
N GLY A 177 10.53 17.38 17.92
CA GLY A 177 9.53 17.95 18.82
C GLY A 177 8.14 18.16 18.20
N VAL A 178 7.93 17.79 16.94
CA VAL A 178 6.62 17.87 16.29
C VAL A 178 5.84 16.61 16.61
N ARG A 179 5.00 16.68 17.65
CA ARG A 179 4.21 15.54 18.14
C ARG A 179 2.87 15.37 17.41
N ASP A 180 2.36 16.44 16.83
CA ASP A 180 1.11 16.42 16.09
C ASP A 180 1.18 17.34 14.86
N TYR A 181 0.56 16.90 13.79
CA TYR A 181 0.51 17.62 12.52
C TYR A 181 -0.72 17.20 11.74
N SER A 182 -1.19 18.07 10.87
CA SER A 182 -2.34 17.85 10.02
C SER A 182 -1.96 17.91 8.55
N ARG A 183 -2.66 17.14 7.75
CA ARG A 183 -2.57 17.21 6.30
C ARG A 183 -3.33 18.42 5.80
N GLY A 184 -2.70 19.25 4.99
CA GLY A 184 -3.33 20.33 4.25
C GLY A 184 -4.05 19.84 2.99
N ALA A 185 -4.22 20.75 2.04
CA ALA A 185 -4.81 20.43 0.74
C ALA A 185 -4.06 19.25 0.09
N THR A 186 -4.83 18.31 -0.45
CA THR A 186 -4.30 17.14 -1.12
C THR A 186 -4.75 17.13 -2.57
N ARG A 187 -3.82 17.01 -3.50
CA ARG A 187 -4.09 16.84 -4.93
C ARG A 187 -3.85 15.38 -5.28
N ILE A 188 -4.81 14.76 -5.95
CA ILE A 188 -4.69 13.39 -6.47
C ILE A 188 -4.84 13.43 -7.96
N THR A 189 -3.89 12.83 -8.66
CA THR A 189 -3.93 12.65 -10.12
C THR A 189 -3.61 11.21 -10.47
N ALA A 190 -3.98 10.78 -11.66
CA ALA A 190 -3.61 9.48 -12.20
C ALA A 190 -2.40 9.63 -13.12
N GLY A 191 -1.54 8.60 -13.12
CA GLY A 191 -0.37 8.52 -13.98
C GLY A 191 -0.10 7.07 -14.39
N ILE A 192 0.93 6.91 -15.19
CA ILE A 192 1.49 5.63 -15.59
C ILE A 192 2.87 5.48 -14.95
N VAL A 193 3.15 4.32 -14.37
CA VAL A 193 4.43 4.05 -13.72
C VAL A 193 5.57 4.06 -14.74
N ASP A 194 6.65 4.78 -14.44
CA ASP A 194 7.89 4.73 -15.20
C ASP A 194 8.74 3.50 -14.82
N ALA A 195 9.84 3.27 -15.52
CA ALA A 195 10.71 2.10 -15.31
C ALA A 195 11.32 2.07 -13.89
N THR A 196 11.65 3.23 -13.35
CA THR A 196 12.29 3.36 -12.04
C THR A 196 11.30 3.01 -10.92
N ASP A 197 10.12 3.61 -10.94
CA ASP A 197 9.09 3.35 -9.94
C ASP A 197 8.43 1.98 -10.14
N ALA A 198 8.36 1.45 -11.37
CA ALA A 198 7.94 0.08 -11.63
C ALA A 198 8.81 -0.93 -10.88
N ALA A 199 10.13 -0.79 -10.98
CA ALA A 199 11.07 -1.65 -10.24
C ALA A 199 10.97 -1.47 -8.71
N ARG A 200 10.73 -0.25 -8.23
CA ARG A 200 10.59 0.07 -6.79
C ARG A 200 9.31 -0.44 -6.19
N LEU A 201 8.23 -0.40 -6.97
CA LEU A 201 6.88 -0.84 -6.57
C LEU A 201 6.60 -2.30 -6.88
N ASP A 202 7.53 -2.98 -7.53
CA ASP A 202 7.32 -4.34 -8.01
C ASP A 202 6.04 -4.43 -8.87
N LEU A 203 6.01 -3.57 -9.91
CA LEU A 203 4.93 -3.47 -10.87
C LEU A 203 5.43 -3.71 -12.30
N PRO A 204 4.64 -4.31 -13.17
CA PRO A 204 4.90 -4.28 -14.61
C PRO A 204 4.91 -2.83 -15.14
N LEU A 205 5.71 -2.56 -16.18
CA LEU A 205 5.68 -1.28 -16.88
C LEU A 205 4.27 -0.97 -17.40
N GLY A 206 3.92 0.32 -17.41
CA GLY A 206 2.64 0.76 -17.94
C GLY A 206 1.45 0.58 -16.99
N ARG A 207 1.67 0.10 -15.76
CA ARG A 207 0.59 -0.01 -14.76
C ARG A 207 0.18 1.38 -14.26
N PRO A 208 -1.11 1.59 -13.96
CA PRO A 208 -1.60 2.86 -13.43
C PRO A 208 -1.08 3.08 -12.00
N ILE A 209 -0.78 4.35 -11.70
CA ILE A 209 -0.45 4.83 -10.37
C ILE A 209 -1.37 5.99 -10.00
N LEU A 210 -1.58 6.19 -8.69
CA LEU A 210 -2.18 7.39 -8.15
C LEU A 210 -1.07 8.28 -7.59
N VAL A 211 -0.97 9.49 -8.10
CA VAL A 211 -0.01 10.50 -7.66
C VAL A 211 -0.68 11.41 -6.66
N VAL A 212 -0.10 11.54 -5.48
CA VAL A 212 -0.65 12.33 -4.38
C VAL A 212 0.37 13.38 -3.94
N ASP A 213 0.02 14.64 -4.14
CA ASP A 213 0.77 15.79 -3.64
C ASP A 213 0.07 16.36 -2.41
N ALA A 214 0.81 16.56 -1.34
CA ALA A 214 0.27 17.08 -0.09
C ALA A 214 1.35 17.76 0.74
N THR A 215 0.95 18.80 1.48
CA THR A 215 1.79 19.48 2.47
C THR A 215 1.18 19.27 3.85
N ASP A 216 2.00 18.80 4.80
CA ASP A 216 1.58 18.68 6.19
C ASP A 216 2.01 19.96 6.96
N HIS A 217 1.16 20.37 7.91
CA HIS A 217 1.31 21.58 8.70
C HIS A 217 1.32 21.25 10.19
N ASP A 218 1.99 22.04 10.97
CA ASP A 218 1.86 22.02 12.44
C ASP A 218 0.47 22.52 12.90
N LEU A 219 0.23 22.49 14.20
CA LEU A 219 -1.03 22.96 14.79
C LEU A 219 -1.28 24.47 14.63
N ALA A 220 -0.23 25.24 14.35
CA ALA A 220 -0.32 26.68 14.05
C ALA A 220 -0.52 26.98 12.56
N GLY A 221 -0.60 25.92 11.72
CA GLY A 221 -0.77 26.04 10.28
C GLY A 221 0.53 26.31 9.52
N LYS A 222 1.70 26.21 10.17
CA LYS A 222 3.00 26.36 9.50
C LYS A 222 3.34 25.10 8.72
N PRO A 223 3.73 25.20 7.43
CA PRO A 223 4.16 24.06 6.66
C PRO A 223 5.39 23.37 7.27
N LEU A 224 5.37 22.07 7.34
CA LEU A 224 6.45 21.23 7.86
C LEU A 224 7.15 20.44 6.76
N VAL A 225 6.36 19.73 5.97
CA VAL A 225 6.86 18.82 4.93
C VAL A 225 5.93 18.86 3.73
N THR A 226 6.49 18.85 2.52
CA THR A 226 5.74 18.60 1.30
C THR A 226 6.11 17.25 0.71
N LYS A 227 5.15 16.56 0.11
CA LYS A 227 5.29 15.18 -0.33
C LYS A 227 4.74 15.01 -1.73
N HIS A 228 5.46 14.25 -2.52
CA HIS A 228 5.04 13.71 -3.80
C HIS A 228 5.05 12.19 -3.70
N SER A 229 3.89 11.57 -3.65
CA SER A 229 3.75 10.12 -3.41
C SER A 229 3.09 9.44 -4.60
N ARG A 230 3.68 8.36 -5.09
CA ARG A 230 3.25 7.57 -6.23
C ARG A 230 2.81 6.21 -5.72
N PHE A 231 1.50 5.98 -5.68
CA PHE A 231 0.87 4.78 -5.13
C PHE A 231 0.56 3.77 -6.24
N ALA A 232 0.79 2.50 -5.99
CA ALA A 232 0.31 1.42 -6.84
C ALA A 232 -1.22 1.40 -6.83
N ALA A 233 -1.88 1.81 -7.92
CA ALA A 233 -3.34 1.96 -7.99
C ALA A 233 -4.09 0.65 -7.77
N GLU A 234 -3.47 -0.49 -8.04
CA GLU A 234 -4.03 -1.81 -7.79
C GLU A 234 -3.97 -2.25 -6.33
N ARG A 235 -3.18 -1.55 -5.48
CA ARG A 235 -2.93 -1.92 -4.08
C ARG A 235 -3.52 -0.93 -3.07
N VAL A 236 -4.08 0.17 -3.52
CA VAL A 236 -4.65 1.20 -2.64
C VAL A 236 -5.95 1.76 -3.22
N GLU A 237 -6.88 2.12 -2.34
CA GLU A 237 -8.02 2.96 -2.66
C GLU A 237 -8.10 4.11 -1.66
N PHE A 238 -8.32 5.33 -2.15
CA PHE A 238 -8.48 6.49 -1.30
C PHE A 238 -9.95 6.70 -0.94
N LEU A 239 -10.21 6.75 0.36
CA LEU A 239 -11.54 7.03 0.89
C LEU A 239 -11.62 8.49 1.33
N VAL A 240 -12.57 9.24 0.77
CA VAL A 240 -12.87 10.62 1.13
C VAL A 240 -14.24 10.63 1.77
N GLU A 241 -14.28 10.90 3.07
CA GLU A 241 -15.53 11.07 3.83
C GLU A 241 -15.84 12.55 3.90
N SER A 242 -17.07 12.93 3.53
CA SER A 242 -17.58 14.31 3.56
C SER A 242 -18.34 14.58 4.86
#